data_0a97982c96754728978562d1130646a2
#
_entry.id   0a97982c96754728978562d1130646a2
#
_cell.length_a   1.000
_cell.length_b   1.000
_cell.length_c   1.000
_cell.angle_alpha   90.00
_cell.angle_beta   90.00
_cell.angle_gamma   90.00
#
_symmetry.space_group_name_H-M   'P 1'
#
loop_
_entity.id
_entity.type
_entity.pdbx_description
1 polymer ?
#
loop_
_entity_poly.entity_id
_entity_poly.type
_entity_poly.pdbx_seq_one_letter_code
_entity_poly.pdbx_strand_id
1 'polypeptide(L)'
;MMILQIFIGFFAALGVGCILADIMKVPTMKASKAANNLGKKGDKKTSFIEIYLKEFANKLSEKIRLNEYKRAQLEADLRTAGMDMTPELYVSNAIVKAVAIGLIAIPTFFIFKLLGLFIAFIAVVVYFSESKKVTKMIAEKRKKIEYELPRLVASIEKTLKHQKGAIHALEAFKDTTCPELKEELEITIADMRSGNDEIGLTRLESRVGSTMMSDVTRGLIGVVRGNDMEVYWGTTAMKFADYQREQLKAQANAVPRKVRKLSMALLFCFILIYVAVLGQVLLTSMGTLF
;
A
#
# COMPACT_ATOMS: atom_id res chain seq x y z
N MET A 1 44.86 -0.53 -11.92
CA MET A 1 43.98 -1.52 -11.23
C MET A 1 43.29 -0.91 -9.99
N MET A 2 43.98 -0.24 -9.05
CA MET A 2 43.40 0.35 -7.82
C MET A 2 42.27 1.37 -8.07
N ILE A 3 42.43 2.29 -9.04
CA ILE A 3 41.42 3.32 -9.34
C ILE A 3 40.11 2.70 -9.84
N LEU A 4 40.18 1.64 -10.66
CA LEU A 4 39.03 0.93 -11.18
C LEU A 4 38.25 0.21 -10.05
N GLN A 5 38.94 -0.38 -9.08
CA GLN A 5 38.34 -1.04 -7.92
C GLN A 5 37.63 -0.05 -6.98
N ILE A 6 38.21 1.12 -6.76
CA ILE A 6 37.62 2.21 -5.97
C ILE A 6 36.33 2.71 -6.65
N PHE A 7 36.35 2.87 -7.99
CA PHE A 7 35.16 3.28 -8.76
C PHE A 7 34.02 2.22 -8.70
N ILE A 8 34.38 0.95 -8.84
CA ILE A 8 33.41 -0.16 -8.73
C ILE A 8 32.81 -0.23 -7.31
N GLY A 9 33.66 -0.10 -6.27
CA GLY A 9 33.21 -0.07 -4.87
C GLY A 9 32.29 1.10 -4.57
N PHE A 10 32.59 2.29 -5.08
CA PHE A 10 31.79 3.50 -4.91
C PHE A 10 30.42 3.38 -5.61
N PHE A 11 30.39 2.90 -6.85
CA PHE A 11 29.11 2.69 -7.57
C PHE A 11 28.29 1.56 -6.96
N ALA A 12 28.90 0.49 -6.47
CA ALA A 12 28.22 -0.58 -5.76
C ALA A 12 27.59 -0.09 -4.44
N ALA A 13 28.34 0.70 -3.67
CA ALA A 13 27.85 1.30 -2.41
C ALA A 13 26.68 2.29 -2.67
N LEU A 14 26.77 3.13 -3.71
CA LEU A 14 25.68 4.02 -4.13
C LEU A 14 24.45 3.24 -4.59
N GLY A 15 24.63 2.18 -5.37
CA GLY A 15 23.52 1.33 -5.85
C GLY A 15 22.79 0.64 -4.69
N VAL A 16 23.53 0.03 -3.77
CA VAL A 16 22.96 -0.60 -2.56
C VAL A 16 22.30 0.44 -1.65
N GLY A 17 22.92 1.61 -1.49
CA GLY A 17 22.35 2.72 -0.73
C GLY A 17 21.02 3.23 -1.30
N CYS A 18 20.92 3.38 -2.63
CA CYS A 18 19.66 3.77 -3.30
C CYS A 18 18.56 2.70 -3.15
N ILE A 19 18.92 1.43 -3.27
CA ILE A 19 17.96 0.31 -3.11
C ILE A 19 17.46 0.23 -1.66
N LEU A 20 18.35 0.36 -0.68
CA LEU A 20 18.00 0.40 0.74
C LEU A 20 17.13 1.61 1.09
N ALA A 21 17.45 2.79 0.53
CA ALA A 21 16.65 4.00 0.73
C ALA A 21 15.22 3.86 0.16
N ASP A 22 15.06 3.16 -0.97
CA ASP A 22 13.76 2.92 -1.61
C ASP A 22 12.93 1.86 -0.85
N ILE A 23 13.58 0.79 -0.38
CA ILE A 23 12.95 -0.26 0.45
C ILE A 23 12.50 0.30 1.81
N MET A 24 13.31 1.18 2.41
CA MET A 24 13.02 1.79 3.71
C MET A 24 12.10 3.00 3.64
N LYS A 25 11.66 3.43 2.43
CA LYS A 25 10.87 4.65 2.21
C LYS A 25 11.46 5.89 2.89
N VAL A 26 12.79 5.97 2.95
CA VAL A 26 13.46 7.18 3.41
C VAL A 26 13.16 8.28 2.38
N PRO A 27 12.70 9.48 2.79
CA PRO A 27 12.44 10.57 1.87
C PRO A 27 13.78 11.03 1.23
N THR A 28 14.08 10.48 0.07
CA THR A 28 15.18 10.93 -0.78
C THR A 28 14.80 12.28 -1.43
N MET A 29 15.76 13.00 -1.99
CA MET A 29 15.59 14.34 -2.59
C MET A 29 14.43 14.46 -3.60
N LYS A 30 13.89 13.36 -4.11
CA LYS A 30 12.65 13.32 -4.91
C LYS A 30 11.39 13.67 -4.10
N ALA A 31 11.36 13.38 -2.79
CA ALA A 31 10.26 13.74 -1.91
C ALA A 31 10.22 15.26 -1.63
N SER A 32 11.38 15.93 -1.59
CA SER A 32 11.46 17.39 -1.48
C SER A 32 10.92 18.11 -2.74
N LYS A 33 11.15 17.56 -3.94
CA LYS A 33 10.53 18.07 -5.18
C LYS A 33 9.04 17.74 -5.29
N ALA A 34 8.57 16.63 -4.72
CA ALA A 34 7.16 16.28 -4.67
C ALA A 34 6.38 17.17 -3.69
N ALA A 35 6.97 17.57 -2.57
CA ALA A 35 6.37 18.51 -1.63
C ALA A 35 6.17 19.90 -2.25
N ASN A 36 7.07 20.37 -3.12
CA ASN A 36 6.93 21.63 -3.85
C ASN A 36 5.92 21.58 -5.01
N ASN A 37 5.47 20.40 -5.44
CA ASN A 37 4.53 20.20 -6.53
C ASN A 37 3.09 19.87 -6.06
N LEU A 38 2.79 19.94 -4.77
CA LEU A 38 1.44 19.73 -4.23
C LEU A 38 0.42 20.82 -4.66
N GLY A 39 0.86 21.86 -5.37
CA GLY A 39 0.00 22.91 -5.95
C GLY A 39 -0.36 22.74 -7.42
N LYS A 40 0.17 21.76 -8.14
CA LYS A 40 -0.15 21.52 -9.54
C LYS A 40 -0.67 20.10 -9.75
N LYS A 41 -1.99 19.97 -9.82
CA LYS A 41 -2.66 18.88 -10.52
C LYS A 41 -2.17 18.95 -11.99
N GLY A 42 -1.17 18.18 -12.34
CA GLY A 42 -0.58 18.15 -13.66
C GLY A 42 0.00 16.77 -13.92
N ASP A 43 -0.51 16.14 -14.96
CA ASP A 43 -0.08 14.95 -15.67
C ASP A 43 1.25 14.37 -15.21
N LYS A 44 1.18 13.18 -14.60
CA LYS A 44 2.35 12.31 -14.52
C LYS A 44 2.88 12.15 -15.94
N LYS A 45 4.05 12.75 -16.25
CA LYS A 45 4.80 12.43 -17.45
C LYS A 45 4.99 10.91 -17.45
N THR A 46 4.10 10.24 -18.16
CA THR A 46 4.20 8.79 -18.40
C THR A 46 5.53 8.60 -19.14
N SER A 47 6.46 7.91 -18.50
CA SER A 47 7.75 7.63 -19.12
C SER A 47 7.50 6.86 -20.42
N PHE A 48 8.24 7.18 -21.49
CA PHE A 48 8.13 6.44 -22.76
C PHE A 48 8.11 4.93 -22.54
N ILE A 49 8.89 4.45 -21.59
CA ILE A 49 8.96 3.03 -21.20
C ILE A 49 7.62 2.52 -20.66
N GLU A 50 6.87 3.33 -19.88
CA GLU A 50 5.55 2.92 -19.35
C GLU A 50 4.50 2.79 -20.45
N ILE A 51 4.59 3.59 -21.53
CA ILE A 51 3.67 3.52 -22.66
C ILE A 51 3.90 2.23 -23.44
N TYR A 52 5.16 1.89 -23.75
CA TYR A 52 5.51 0.63 -24.42
C TYR A 52 5.15 -0.59 -23.56
N LEU A 53 5.40 -0.55 -22.25
CA LEU A 53 5.03 -1.62 -21.35
C LEU A 53 3.51 -1.83 -21.27
N LYS A 54 2.72 -0.75 -21.31
CA LYS A 54 1.25 -0.83 -21.36
C LYS A 54 0.75 -1.42 -22.67
N GLU A 55 1.33 -1.04 -23.80
CA GLU A 55 0.95 -1.58 -25.11
C GLU A 55 1.26 -3.10 -25.20
N PHE A 56 2.42 -3.50 -24.68
CA PHE A 56 2.78 -4.91 -24.59
C PHE A 56 1.87 -5.68 -23.62
N ALA A 57 1.48 -5.07 -22.51
CA ALA A 57 0.55 -5.66 -21.57
C ALA A 57 -0.85 -5.83 -22.16
N ASN A 58 -1.31 -4.88 -22.98
CA ASN A 58 -2.59 -5.00 -23.70
C ASN A 58 -2.58 -6.20 -24.70
N LYS A 59 -1.53 -6.34 -25.49
CA LYS A 59 -1.39 -7.49 -26.40
C LYS A 59 -1.28 -8.83 -25.68
N LEU A 60 -0.65 -8.83 -24.50
CA LEU A 60 -0.50 -10.02 -23.67
C LEU A 60 -1.81 -10.39 -22.96
N SER A 61 -2.61 -9.39 -22.56
CA SER A 61 -3.90 -9.61 -21.88
C SER A 61 -4.89 -10.41 -22.71
N GLU A 62 -4.86 -10.30 -24.05
CA GLU A 62 -5.70 -11.07 -24.97
C GLU A 62 -5.37 -12.56 -24.98
N LYS A 63 -4.13 -12.93 -24.62
CA LYS A 63 -3.66 -14.33 -24.60
C LYS A 63 -3.77 -14.99 -23.22
N ILE A 64 -3.90 -14.20 -22.17
CA ILE A 64 -3.99 -14.72 -20.79
C ILE A 64 -5.41 -15.17 -20.52
N ARG A 65 -5.60 -16.47 -20.30
CA ARG A 65 -6.85 -17.05 -19.82
C ARG A 65 -6.76 -17.25 -18.31
N LEU A 66 -7.50 -16.43 -17.55
CA LEU A 66 -7.67 -16.63 -16.11
C LEU A 66 -8.79 -17.65 -15.86
N ASN A 67 -8.65 -18.41 -14.77
CA ASN A 67 -9.74 -19.25 -14.28
C ASN A 67 -10.91 -18.34 -13.88
N GLU A 68 -12.15 -18.71 -14.24
CA GLU A 68 -13.37 -17.91 -13.99
C GLU A 68 -13.50 -17.45 -12.54
N TYR A 69 -13.20 -18.33 -11.59
CA TYR A 69 -13.20 -17.98 -10.16
C TYR A 69 -12.20 -16.87 -9.82
N LYS A 70 -10.95 -16.99 -10.27
CA LYS A 70 -9.90 -15.97 -10.04
C LYS A 70 -10.21 -14.68 -10.77
N ARG A 71 -10.82 -14.75 -11.95
CA ARG A 71 -11.25 -13.59 -12.72
C ARG A 71 -12.31 -12.80 -11.96
N ALA A 72 -13.38 -13.47 -11.51
CA ALA A 72 -14.47 -12.84 -10.75
C ALA A 72 -13.97 -12.22 -9.43
N GLN A 73 -13.12 -12.94 -8.69
CA GLN A 73 -12.52 -12.44 -7.47
C GLN A 73 -11.65 -11.19 -7.73
N LEU A 74 -10.78 -11.25 -8.73
CA LEU A 74 -9.88 -10.13 -9.05
C LEU A 74 -10.66 -8.92 -9.60
N GLU A 75 -11.76 -9.15 -10.33
CA GLU A 75 -12.66 -8.08 -10.80
C GLU A 75 -13.33 -7.36 -9.62
N ALA A 76 -13.84 -8.11 -8.64
CA ALA A 76 -14.39 -7.54 -7.42
C ALA A 76 -13.33 -6.75 -6.63
N ASP A 77 -12.12 -7.29 -6.50
CA ASP A 77 -11.01 -6.63 -5.83
C ASP A 77 -10.58 -5.33 -6.54
N LEU A 78 -10.51 -5.33 -7.87
CA LEU A 78 -10.17 -4.15 -8.68
C LEU A 78 -11.23 -3.04 -8.55
N ARG A 79 -12.52 -3.41 -8.59
CA ARG A 79 -13.62 -2.46 -8.35
C ARG A 79 -13.54 -1.86 -6.95
N THR A 80 -13.30 -2.67 -5.93
CA THR A 80 -13.14 -2.22 -4.53
C THR A 80 -11.92 -1.29 -4.36
N ALA A 81 -10.85 -1.55 -5.12
CA ALA A 81 -9.66 -0.70 -5.16
C ALA A 81 -9.84 0.60 -5.96
N GLY A 82 -10.98 0.78 -6.66
CA GLY A 82 -11.24 1.93 -7.53
C GLY A 82 -10.35 1.94 -8.79
N MET A 83 -10.01 0.77 -9.33
CA MET A 83 -9.17 0.62 -10.51
C MET A 83 -10.03 0.17 -11.70
N ASP A 84 -10.19 1.05 -12.69
CA ASP A 84 -10.92 0.76 -13.94
C ASP A 84 -10.03 0.00 -14.92
N MET A 85 -9.74 -1.26 -14.62
CA MET A 85 -8.98 -2.13 -15.53
C MET A 85 -9.47 -3.58 -15.43
N THR A 86 -9.30 -4.33 -16.54
CA THR A 86 -9.68 -5.75 -16.57
C THR A 86 -8.70 -6.61 -15.77
N PRO A 87 -9.16 -7.72 -15.17
CA PRO A 87 -8.30 -8.67 -14.46
C PRO A 87 -7.12 -9.17 -15.29
N GLU A 88 -7.35 -9.45 -16.57
CA GLU A 88 -6.34 -9.91 -17.50
C GLU A 88 -5.25 -8.85 -17.71
N LEU A 89 -5.64 -7.58 -17.86
CA LEU A 89 -4.71 -6.47 -18.03
C LEU A 89 -3.87 -6.24 -16.77
N TYR A 90 -4.47 -6.39 -15.58
CA TYR A 90 -3.74 -6.28 -14.32
C TYR A 90 -2.64 -7.33 -14.18
N VAL A 91 -2.96 -8.59 -14.46
CA VAL A 91 -1.98 -9.69 -14.42
C VAL A 91 -0.92 -9.52 -15.50
N SER A 92 -1.31 -9.12 -16.72
CA SER A 92 -0.38 -8.82 -17.81
C SER A 92 0.62 -7.73 -17.43
N ASN A 93 0.16 -6.64 -16.79
CA ASN A 93 1.04 -5.57 -16.33
C ASN A 93 2.09 -6.07 -15.32
N ALA A 94 1.69 -6.95 -14.39
CA ALA A 94 2.63 -7.53 -13.43
C ALA A 94 3.68 -8.40 -14.11
N ILE A 95 3.27 -9.23 -15.09
CA ILE A 95 4.16 -10.09 -15.86
C ILE A 95 5.11 -9.26 -16.73
N VAL A 96 4.60 -8.26 -17.46
CA VAL A 96 5.41 -7.45 -18.38
C VAL A 96 6.48 -6.65 -17.61
N LYS A 97 6.16 -6.10 -16.46
CA LYS A 97 7.14 -5.41 -15.59
C LYS A 97 8.23 -6.38 -15.10
N ALA A 98 7.84 -7.58 -14.66
CA ALA A 98 8.80 -8.58 -14.20
C ALA A 98 9.70 -9.07 -15.34
N VAL A 99 9.13 -9.31 -16.52
CA VAL A 99 9.88 -9.71 -17.74
C VAL A 99 10.83 -8.60 -18.19
N ALA A 100 10.42 -7.34 -18.17
CA ALA A 100 11.27 -6.22 -18.52
C ALA A 100 12.53 -6.14 -17.63
N ILE A 101 12.40 -6.39 -16.32
CA ILE A 101 13.53 -6.47 -15.41
C ILE A 101 14.35 -7.74 -15.66
N GLY A 102 13.70 -8.86 -15.92
CA GLY A 102 14.35 -10.14 -16.24
C GLY A 102 15.18 -10.08 -17.52
N LEU A 103 14.73 -9.34 -18.54
CA LEU A 103 15.49 -9.12 -19.76
C LEU A 103 16.84 -8.40 -19.51
N ILE A 104 16.89 -7.52 -18.52
CA ILE A 104 18.14 -6.85 -18.12
C ILE A 104 19.05 -7.83 -17.35
N ALA A 105 18.48 -8.82 -16.66
CA ALA A 105 19.26 -9.84 -15.94
C ALA A 105 20.08 -10.74 -16.88
N ILE A 106 19.60 -11.01 -18.10
CA ILE A 106 20.26 -11.91 -19.06
C ILE A 106 21.66 -11.41 -19.46
N PRO A 107 21.85 -10.20 -20.02
CA PRO A 107 23.18 -9.72 -20.38
C PRO A 107 24.09 -9.48 -19.16
N THR A 108 23.51 -9.05 -18.03
CA THR A 108 24.30 -8.86 -16.79
C THR A 108 24.81 -10.19 -16.21
N PHE A 109 24.08 -11.29 -16.41
CA PHE A 109 24.53 -12.61 -15.99
C PHE A 109 25.77 -13.09 -16.77
N PHE A 110 25.89 -12.74 -18.07
CA PHE A 110 27.06 -13.09 -18.87
C PHE A 110 28.31 -12.30 -18.45
N ILE A 111 28.15 -11.04 -17.99
CA ILE A 111 29.27 -10.17 -17.57
C ILE A 111 29.64 -10.45 -16.10
N PHE A 112 28.64 -10.51 -15.22
CA PHE A 112 28.78 -10.72 -13.77
C PHE A 112 27.75 -11.73 -13.28
N LYS A 113 28.13 -13.00 -13.16
CA LYS A 113 27.22 -14.11 -12.77
C LYS A 113 26.46 -13.82 -11.48
N LEU A 114 27.12 -13.28 -10.45
CA LEU A 114 26.50 -12.98 -9.15
C LEU A 114 25.48 -11.84 -9.27
N LEU A 115 25.78 -10.81 -10.04
CA LEU A 115 24.93 -9.63 -10.21
C LEU A 115 23.70 -9.96 -11.06
N GLY A 116 23.86 -10.80 -12.10
CA GLY A 116 22.73 -11.31 -12.89
C GLY A 116 21.75 -12.14 -12.08
N LEU A 117 22.25 -13.02 -11.19
CA LEU A 117 21.42 -13.78 -10.25
C LEU A 117 20.63 -12.86 -9.31
N PHE A 118 21.27 -11.80 -8.80
CA PHE A 118 20.60 -10.83 -7.93
C PHE A 118 19.49 -10.05 -8.64
N ILE A 119 19.72 -9.64 -9.91
CA ILE A 119 18.67 -8.96 -10.72
C ILE A 119 17.52 -9.92 -11.04
N ALA A 120 17.79 -11.18 -11.34
CA ALA A 120 16.76 -12.20 -11.55
C ALA A 120 15.90 -12.39 -10.29
N PHE A 121 16.51 -12.40 -9.10
CA PHE A 121 15.78 -12.44 -7.82
C PHE A 121 14.89 -11.20 -7.64
N ILE A 122 15.39 -10.00 -7.98
CA ILE A 122 14.59 -8.76 -7.94
C ILE A 122 13.40 -8.84 -8.88
N ALA A 123 13.55 -9.39 -10.09
CA ALA A 123 12.43 -9.55 -11.02
C ALA A 123 11.28 -10.40 -10.44
N VAL A 124 11.62 -11.48 -9.73
CA VAL A 124 10.65 -12.33 -9.04
C VAL A 124 9.95 -11.56 -7.91
N VAL A 125 10.71 -10.82 -7.11
CA VAL A 125 10.14 -9.99 -6.02
C VAL A 125 9.21 -8.92 -6.56
N VAL A 126 9.55 -8.28 -7.68
CA VAL A 126 8.69 -7.28 -8.33
C VAL A 126 7.39 -7.90 -8.84
N TYR A 127 7.44 -9.09 -9.43
CA TYR A 127 6.24 -9.81 -9.84
C TYR A 127 5.27 -10.04 -8.66
N PHE A 128 5.75 -10.56 -7.53
CA PHE A 128 4.93 -10.77 -6.35
C PHE A 128 4.43 -9.46 -5.71
N SER A 129 5.24 -8.41 -5.77
CA SER A 129 4.87 -7.08 -5.25
C SER A 129 3.73 -6.46 -6.06
N GLU A 130 3.82 -6.51 -7.40
CA GLU A 130 2.77 -6.00 -8.28
C GLU A 130 1.49 -6.85 -8.19
N SER A 131 1.59 -8.17 -8.10
CA SER A 131 0.43 -9.05 -7.93
C SER A 131 -0.35 -8.79 -6.64
N LYS A 132 0.33 -8.35 -5.58
CA LYS A 132 -0.29 -8.03 -4.28
C LYS A 132 -0.72 -6.56 -4.15
N LYS A 133 -0.52 -5.75 -5.17
CA LYS A 133 -0.76 -4.30 -5.11
C LYS A 133 -2.23 -3.96 -4.86
N VAL A 134 -3.16 -4.65 -5.54
CA VAL A 134 -4.62 -4.45 -5.35
C VAL A 134 -5.02 -4.78 -3.92
N THR A 135 -4.64 -5.95 -3.42
CA THR A 135 -4.93 -6.35 -2.03
C THR A 135 -4.39 -5.34 -1.02
N LYS A 136 -3.19 -4.79 -1.30
CA LYS A 136 -2.60 -3.75 -0.45
C LYS A 136 -3.37 -2.44 -0.51
N MET A 137 -3.83 -2.03 -1.70
CA MET A 137 -4.65 -0.82 -1.87
C MET A 137 -5.99 -0.95 -1.14
N ILE A 138 -6.65 -2.10 -1.25
CA ILE A 138 -7.89 -2.39 -0.51
C ILE A 138 -7.64 -2.32 1.01
N ALA A 139 -6.56 -2.94 1.48
CA ALA A 139 -6.21 -2.90 2.90
C ALA A 139 -5.89 -1.48 3.40
N GLU A 140 -5.22 -0.66 2.57
CA GLU A 140 -4.95 0.75 2.87
C GLU A 140 -6.25 1.59 2.87
N LYS A 141 -7.15 1.40 1.88
CA LYS A 141 -8.48 2.04 1.84
C LYS A 141 -9.29 1.68 3.09
N ARG A 142 -9.37 0.38 3.42
CA ARG A 142 -10.04 -0.11 4.62
C ARG A 142 -9.48 0.52 5.89
N LYS A 143 -8.16 0.56 6.03
CA LYS A 143 -7.50 1.14 7.20
C LYS A 143 -7.78 2.65 7.35
N LYS A 144 -7.88 3.39 6.26
CA LYS A 144 -8.28 4.81 6.30
C LYS A 144 -9.71 4.97 6.77
N ILE A 145 -10.62 4.14 6.26
CA ILE A 145 -12.02 4.11 6.69
C ILE A 145 -12.09 3.78 8.19
N GLU A 146 -11.44 2.71 8.65
CA GLU A 146 -11.42 2.31 10.06
C GLU A 146 -10.92 3.41 10.99
N TYR A 147 -9.98 4.23 10.53
CA TYR A 147 -9.47 5.35 11.32
C TYR A 147 -10.53 6.45 11.55
N GLU A 148 -11.49 6.61 10.64
CA GLU A 148 -12.58 7.60 10.74
C GLU A 148 -13.80 7.06 11.50
N LEU A 149 -13.96 5.73 11.65
CA LEU A 149 -15.14 5.13 12.26
C LEU A 149 -15.42 5.60 13.70
N PRO A 150 -14.44 5.82 14.58
CA PRO A 150 -14.70 6.35 15.92
C PRO A 150 -15.34 7.74 15.90
N ARG A 151 -14.93 8.59 14.93
CA ARG A 151 -15.55 9.92 14.73
C ARG A 151 -16.97 9.79 14.18
N LEU A 152 -17.20 8.84 13.28
CA LEU A 152 -18.53 8.53 12.75
C LEU A 152 -19.46 8.08 13.89
N VAL A 153 -19.03 7.16 14.76
CA VAL A 153 -19.83 6.67 15.89
C VAL A 153 -20.18 7.80 16.85
N ALA A 154 -19.23 8.66 17.20
CA ALA A 154 -19.49 9.82 18.05
C ALA A 154 -20.48 10.82 17.40
N SER A 155 -20.41 10.99 16.08
CA SER A 155 -21.37 11.82 15.32
C SER A 155 -22.76 11.20 15.29
N ILE A 156 -22.86 9.88 15.08
CA ILE A 156 -24.13 9.14 15.10
C ILE A 156 -24.76 9.25 16.49
N GLU A 157 -24.03 8.95 17.57
CA GLU A 157 -24.53 9.06 18.95
C GLU A 157 -25.11 10.45 19.24
N LYS A 158 -24.37 11.50 18.86
CA LYS A 158 -24.84 12.89 19.05
C LYS A 158 -26.10 13.18 18.24
N THR A 159 -26.17 12.73 16.99
CA THR A 159 -27.29 13.00 16.09
C THR A 159 -28.55 12.26 16.52
N LEU A 160 -28.42 11.01 16.97
CA LEU A 160 -29.55 10.20 17.42
C LEU A 160 -30.17 10.73 18.72
N LYS A 161 -29.39 11.34 19.63
CA LYS A 161 -29.91 12.04 20.83
C LYS A 161 -30.88 13.19 20.49
N HIS A 162 -30.83 13.71 19.26
CA HIS A 162 -31.72 14.74 18.76
C HIS A 162 -32.90 14.17 17.91
N GLN A 163 -33.19 12.89 18.05
CA GLN A 163 -34.30 12.17 17.36
C GLN A 163 -34.23 12.24 15.81
N LYS A 164 -33.03 12.39 15.26
CA LYS A 164 -32.82 12.37 13.81
C LYS A 164 -32.48 10.95 13.36
N GLY A 165 -33.10 10.51 12.24
CA GLY A 165 -32.94 9.16 11.74
C GLY A 165 -31.52 8.82 11.26
N ALA A 166 -31.28 7.54 10.96
CA ALA A 166 -29.99 7.00 10.53
C ALA A 166 -29.43 7.69 9.27
N ILE A 167 -30.27 7.98 8.27
CA ILE A 167 -29.87 8.70 7.05
C ILE A 167 -29.28 10.06 7.38
N HIS A 168 -29.96 10.82 8.27
CA HIS A 168 -29.52 12.16 8.63
C HIS A 168 -28.19 12.17 9.38
N ALA A 169 -27.93 11.13 10.18
CA ALA A 169 -26.65 10.96 10.88
C ALA A 169 -25.49 10.73 9.89
N LEU A 170 -25.71 9.94 8.82
CA LEU A 170 -24.74 9.70 7.78
C LEU A 170 -24.50 10.95 6.91
N GLU A 171 -25.58 11.68 6.57
CA GLU A 171 -25.50 12.94 5.81
C GLU A 171 -24.70 14.03 6.54
N ALA A 172 -24.93 14.17 7.84
CA ALA A 172 -24.20 15.15 8.64
C ALA A 172 -22.71 14.88 8.73
N PHE A 173 -22.28 13.64 8.58
CA PHE A 173 -20.88 13.24 8.68
C PHE A 173 -20.14 13.18 7.33
N LYS A 174 -20.83 12.89 6.22
CA LYS A 174 -20.21 12.63 4.90
C LYS A 174 -19.25 13.73 4.42
N ASP A 175 -19.54 15.00 4.72
CA ASP A 175 -18.74 16.13 4.24
C ASP A 175 -17.51 16.43 5.12
N THR A 176 -17.42 15.82 6.29
CA THR A 176 -16.33 16.02 7.24
C THR A 176 -15.32 14.88 7.30
N THR A 177 -15.55 13.82 6.54
CA THR A 177 -14.77 12.59 6.54
C THR A 177 -13.74 12.52 5.39
N CYS A 178 -12.88 11.48 5.42
CA CYS A 178 -11.93 11.22 4.34
C CYS A 178 -12.65 10.87 3.03
N PRO A 179 -12.04 11.15 1.85
CA PRO A 179 -12.67 10.93 0.55
C PRO A 179 -13.11 9.49 0.33
N GLU A 180 -12.34 8.51 0.84
CA GLU A 180 -12.65 7.09 0.71
C GLU A 180 -13.94 6.68 1.44
N LEU A 181 -14.18 7.22 2.63
CA LEU A 181 -15.40 6.97 3.38
C LEU A 181 -16.57 7.81 2.85
N LYS A 182 -16.30 9.05 2.41
CA LYS A 182 -17.32 9.92 1.79
C LYS A 182 -18.00 9.24 0.61
N GLU A 183 -17.21 8.68 -0.32
CA GLU A 183 -17.72 7.95 -1.49
C GLU A 183 -18.64 6.80 -1.09
N GLU A 184 -18.23 5.98 -0.10
CA GLU A 184 -19.04 4.85 0.38
C GLU A 184 -20.33 5.32 1.08
N LEU A 185 -20.27 6.43 1.83
CA LEU A 185 -21.44 7.00 2.48
C LEU A 185 -22.43 7.60 1.46
N GLU A 186 -21.95 8.29 0.40
CA GLU A 186 -22.79 8.83 -0.65
C GLU A 186 -23.58 7.74 -1.37
N ILE A 187 -22.92 6.64 -1.74
CA ILE A 187 -23.57 5.48 -2.34
C ILE A 187 -24.61 4.90 -1.38
N THR A 188 -24.26 4.75 -0.10
CA THR A 188 -25.15 4.17 0.91
C THR A 188 -26.38 5.04 1.16
N ILE A 189 -26.19 6.36 1.27
CA ILE A 189 -27.31 7.31 1.43
C ILE A 189 -28.24 7.26 0.21
N ALA A 190 -27.69 7.15 -1.01
CA ALA A 190 -28.48 6.99 -2.21
C ALA A 190 -29.29 5.68 -2.21
N ASP A 191 -28.67 4.56 -1.81
CA ASP A 191 -29.33 3.26 -1.65
C ASP A 191 -30.46 3.34 -0.62
N MET A 192 -30.24 3.96 0.54
CA MET A 192 -31.25 4.13 1.59
C MET A 192 -32.41 5.00 1.14
N ARG A 193 -32.15 6.11 0.45
CA ARG A 193 -33.20 6.99 -0.11
C ARG A 193 -34.05 6.31 -1.18
N SER A 194 -33.55 5.27 -1.83
CA SER A 194 -34.33 4.47 -2.80
C SER A 194 -35.36 3.56 -2.13
N GLY A 195 -35.48 3.54 -0.81
CA GLY A 195 -36.54 2.89 -0.04
C GLY A 195 -36.15 1.57 0.62
N ASN A 196 -34.87 1.23 0.72
CA ASN A 196 -34.42 0.03 1.44
C ASN A 196 -33.20 0.28 2.31
N ASP A 197 -33.43 0.87 3.48
CA ASP A 197 -32.40 1.27 4.43
C ASP A 197 -31.51 0.11 4.87
N GLU A 198 -32.09 -1.04 5.20
CA GLU A 198 -31.34 -2.20 5.66
C GLU A 198 -30.43 -2.79 4.57
N ILE A 199 -30.93 -2.86 3.33
CA ILE A 199 -30.13 -3.35 2.21
C ILE A 199 -28.98 -2.40 1.90
N GLY A 200 -29.20 -1.07 1.93
CA GLY A 200 -28.18 -0.06 1.73
C GLY A 200 -27.04 -0.21 2.75
N LEU A 201 -27.39 -0.38 4.03
CA LEU A 201 -26.42 -0.59 5.12
C LEU A 201 -25.67 -1.93 5.00
N THR A 202 -26.37 -3.02 4.63
CA THR A 202 -25.73 -4.33 4.42
C THR A 202 -24.76 -4.29 3.24
N ARG A 203 -25.08 -3.56 2.18
CA ARG A 203 -24.16 -3.34 1.04
C ARG A 203 -22.94 -2.54 1.46
N LEU A 204 -23.09 -1.49 2.30
CA LEU A 204 -21.95 -0.75 2.87
C LEU A 204 -21.00 -1.67 3.63
N GLU A 205 -21.56 -2.55 4.49
CA GLU A 205 -20.77 -3.54 5.23
C GLU A 205 -19.96 -4.44 4.30
N SER A 206 -20.59 -4.97 3.26
CA SER A 206 -19.95 -5.86 2.30
C SER A 206 -18.87 -5.15 1.46
N ARG A 207 -19.09 -3.89 1.06
CA ARG A 207 -18.12 -3.10 0.29
C ARG A 207 -16.87 -2.74 1.10
N VAL A 208 -17.04 -2.34 2.36
CA VAL A 208 -15.92 -1.98 3.24
C VAL A 208 -15.21 -3.22 3.78
N GLY A 209 -15.96 -4.28 4.12
CA GLY A 209 -15.44 -5.57 4.58
C GLY A 209 -14.60 -5.46 5.85
N SER A 210 -15.02 -4.62 6.81
CA SER A 210 -14.36 -4.39 8.10
C SER A 210 -15.27 -4.77 9.25
N THR A 211 -14.73 -5.45 10.27
CA THR A 211 -15.47 -5.81 11.49
C THR A 211 -15.98 -4.58 12.24
N MET A 212 -15.21 -3.49 12.23
CA MET A 212 -15.64 -2.23 12.83
C MET A 212 -16.82 -1.61 12.06
N MET A 213 -16.82 -1.69 10.72
CA MET A 213 -17.96 -1.24 9.92
C MET A 213 -19.19 -2.13 10.17
N SER A 214 -19.01 -3.45 10.35
CA SER A 214 -20.12 -4.36 10.72
C SER A 214 -20.77 -3.95 12.04
N ASP A 215 -20.00 -3.53 13.04
CA ASP A 215 -20.57 -3.02 14.30
C ASP A 215 -21.39 -1.74 14.05
N VAL A 216 -20.87 -0.81 13.22
CA VAL A 216 -21.60 0.44 12.89
C VAL A 216 -22.90 0.15 12.13
N THR A 217 -22.84 -0.67 11.09
CA THR A 217 -24.03 -0.99 10.28
C THR A 217 -25.10 -1.74 11.08
N ARG A 218 -24.68 -2.65 11.96
CA ARG A 218 -25.62 -3.34 12.89
C ARG A 218 -26.33 -2.36 13.81
N GLY A 219 -25.59 -1.38 14.37
CA GLY A 219 -26.20 -0.33 15.18
C GLY A 219 -27.18 0.53 14.41
N LEU A 220 -26.84 0.93 13.16
CA LEU A 220 -27.72 1.71 12.30
C LEU A 220 -28.97 0.93 11.88
N ILE A 221 -28.85 -0.36 11.56
CA ILE A 221 -29.99 -1.23 11.27
C ILE A 221 -30.93 -1.31 12.50
N GLY A 222 -30.37 -1.40 13.71
CA GLY A 222 -31.15 -1.35 14.95
C GLY A 222 -31.98 -0.05 15.07
N VAL A 223 -31.36 1.10 14.74
CA VAL A 223 -32.05 2.40 14.72
C VAL A 223 -33.15 2.44 13.65
N VAL A 224 -32.90 1.93 12.46
CA VAL A 224 -33.88 1.86 11.36
C VAL A 224 -35.11 1.01 11.78
N ARG A 225 -34.88 -0.06 12.54
CA ARG A 225 -35.95 -0.91 13.11
C ARG A 225 -36.67 -0.28 14.30
N GLY A 226 -36.27 0.89 14.72
CA GLY A 226 -36.87 1.58 15.87
C GLY A 226 -36.45 1.07 17.24
N ASN A 227 -35.35 0.28 17.31
CA ASN A 227 -34.82 -0.21 18.57
C ASN A 227 -34.10 0.92 19.32
N ASP A 228 -34.18 0.89 20.66
CA ASP A 228 -33.32 1.76 21.48
C ASP A 228 -31.87 1.24 21.44
N MET A 229 -31.01 2.02 20.80
CA MET A 229 -29.62 1.68 20.60
C MET A 229 -28.65 2.58 21.40
N GLU A 230 -29.14 3.35 22.41
CA GLU A 230 -28.29 4.29 23.17
C GLU A 230 -27.13 3.57 23.87
N VAL A 231 -27.42 2.48 24.58
CA VAL A 231 -26.40 1.66 25.27
C VAL A 231 -25.43 1.04 24.27
N TYR A 232 -25.93 0.59 23.13
CA TYR A 232 -25.09 0.01 22.06
C TYR A 232 -24.09 1.01 21.51
N TRP A 233 -24.51 2.24 21.23
CA TRP A 233 -23.62 3.28 20.73
C TRP A 233 -22.58 3.69 21.78
N GLY A 234 -22.94 3.79 23.04
CA GLY A 234 -22.00 4.08 24.12
C GLY A 234 -20.91 3.01 24.26
N THR A 235 -21.29 1.74 24.23
CA THR A 235 -20.32 0.62 24.29
C THR A 235 -19.44 0.54 23.03
N THR A 236 -20.01 0.78 21.87
CA THR A 236 -19.27 0.80 20.59
C THR A 236 -18.28 1.96 20.54
N ALA A 237 -18.66 3.15 21.06
CA ALA A 237 -17.76 4.30 21.15
C ALA A 237 -16.55 3.99 22.05
N MET A 238 -16.75 3.36 23.22
CA MET A 238 -15.67 2.93 24.10
C MET A 238 -14.73 1.93 23.41
N LYS A 239 -15.28 0.89 22.78
CA LYS A 239 -14.53 -0.11 22.02
C LYS A 239 -13.66 0.53 20.94
N PHE A 240 -14.21 1.50 20.21
CA PHE A 240 -13.48 2.17 19.13
C PHE A 240 -12.41 3.14 19.68
N ALA A 241 -12.66 3.79 20.80
CA ALA A 241 -11.65 4.62 21.46
C ALA A 241 -10.45 3.79 21.94
N ASP A 242 -10.69 2.62 22.50
CA ASP A 242 -9.63 1.69 22.89
C ASP A 242 -8.84 1.18 21.68
N TYR A 243 -9.51 0.86 20.57
CA TYR A 243 -8.85 0.50 19.32
C TYR A 243 -7.94 1.62 18.79
N GLN A 244 -8.39 2.89 18.84
CA GLN A 244 -7.54 4.04 18.48
C GLN A 244 -6.31 4.14 19.37
N ARG A 245 -6.48 3.98 20.68
CA ARG A 245 -5.35 4.01 21.63
C ARG A 245 -4.34 2.90 21.34
N GLU A 246 -4.79 1.71 21.04
CA GLU A 246 -3.90 0.59 20.64
C GLU A 246 -3.16 0.89 19.34
N GLN A 247 -3.85 1.44 18.33
CA GLN A 247 -3.23 1.85 17.06
C GLN A 247 -2.14 2.91 17.28
N LEU A 248 -2.40 3.91 18.10
CA LEU A 248 -1.42 4.95 18.45
C LEU A 248 -0.21 4.36 19.18
N LYS A 249 -0.44 3.46 20.16
CA LYS A 249 0.64 2.74 20.86
C LYS A 249 1.45 1.88 19.88
N ALA A 250 0.78 1.17 18.95
CA ALA A 250 1.46 0.36 17.94
C ALA A 250 2.32 1.22 16.99
N GLN A 251 1.83 2.40 16.60
CA GLN A 251 2.59 3.35 15.79
C GLN A 251 3.78 3.92 16.56
N ALA A 252 3.60 4.34 17.79
CA ALA A 252 4.68 4.83 18.66
C ALA A 252 5.78 3.76 18.84
N ASN A 253 5.40 2.50 19.07
CA ASN A 253 6.33 1.38 19.23
C ASN A 253 6.97 0.93 17.89
N ALA A 254 6.42 1.33 16.74
CA ALA A 254 7.00 1.01 15.44
C ALA A 254 8.21 1.90 15.08
N VAL A 255 8.26 3.14 15.60
CA VAL A 255 9.34 4.10 15.35
C VAL A 255 10.68 3.57 15.84
N PRO A 256 10.88 3.15 17.12
CA PRO A 256 12.16 2.64 17.59
C PRO A 256 12.58 1.35 16.86
N ARG A 257 11.64 0.51 16.43
CA ARG A 257 11.96 -0.68 15.61
C ARG A 257 12.52 -0.31 14.23
N LYS A 258 12.02 0.75 13.58
CA LYS A 258 12.56 1.24 12.30
C LYS A 258 13.95 1.82 12.49
N VAL A 259 14.15 2.64 13.52
CA VAL A 259 15.45 3.22 13.85
C VAL A 259 16.50 2.14 14.14
N ARG A 260 16.14 1.11 14.93
CA ARG A 260 17.02 -0.03 15.22
C ARG A 260 17.45 -0.77 13.95
N LYS A 261 16.53 -1.03 13.01
CA LYS A 261 16.86 -1.67 11.73
C LYS A 261 17.83 -0.82 10.91
N LEU A 262 17.65 0.50 10.88
CA LEU A 262 18.54 1.42 10.19
C LEU A 262 19.93 1.43 10.82
N SER A 263 20.00 1.50 12.15
CA SER A 263 21.25 1.45 12.90
C SER A 263 22.01 0.12 12.69
N MET A 264 21.30 -1.00 12.69
CA MET A 264 21.88 -2.32 12.37
C MET A 264 22.42 -2.39 10.95
N ALA A 265 21.70 -1.85 9.97
CA ALA A 265 22.18 -1.81 8.57
C ALA A 265 23.44 -0.95 8.42
N LEU A 266 23.50 0.19 9.12
CA LEU A 266 24.65 1.07 9.11
C LEU A 266 25.86 0.41 9.77
N LEU A 267 25.66 -0.28 10.90
CA LEU A 267 26.70 -1.04 11.58
C LEU A 267 27.25 -2.17 10.67
N PHE A 268 26.37 -2.86 9.96
CA PHE A 268 26.78 -3.90 9.01
C PHE A 268 27.63 -3.34 7.86
N CYS A 269 27.27 -2.14 7.33
CA CYS A 269 28.09 -1.46 6.33
C CYS A 269 29.49 -1.11 6.87
N PHE A 270 29.61 -0.64 8.11
CA PHE A 270 30.90 -0.38 8.74
C PHE A 270 31.75 -1.64 8.88
N ILE A 271 31.15 -2.75 9.31
CA ILE A 271 31.85 -4.04 9.41
C ILE A 271 32.36 -4.49 8.03
N LEU A 272 31.54 -4.37 6.97
CA LEU A 272 31.98 -4.74 5.61
C LEU A 272 33.16 -3.90 5.13
N ILE A 273 33.13 -2.58 5.36
CA ILE A 273 34.24 -1.69 4.99
C ILE A 273 35.52 -2.09 5.76
N TYR A 274 35.38 -2.37 7.06
CA TYR A 274 36.51 -2.77 7.89
C TYR A 274 37.14 -4.09 7.44
N VAL A 275 36.30 -5.09 7.13
CA VAL A 275 36.77 -6.38 6.60
C VAL A 275 37.44 -6.23 5.23
N ALA A 276 36.90 -5.37 4.36
CA ALA A 276 37.51 -5.09 3.06
C ALA A 276 38.89 -4.45 3.18
N VAL A 277 39.06 -3.48 4.09
CA VAL A 277 40.34 -2.81 4.35
C VAL A 277 41.36 -3.79 4.95
N LEU A 278 40.96 -4.59 5.93
CA LEU A 278 41.84 -5.62 6.52
C LEU A 278 42.27 -6.66 5.48
N GLY A 279 41.33 -7.13 4.63
CA GLY A 279 41.63 -8.05 3.55
C GLY A 279 42.66 -7.49 2.57
N GLN A 280 42.52 -6.20 2.24
CA GLN A 280 43.46 -5.53 1.34
C GLN A 280 44.87 -5.36 1.97
N VAL A 281 44.96 -5.02 3.26
CA VAL A 281 46.20 -4.95 4.00
C VAL A 281 46.91 -6.31 4.09
N LEU A 282 46.16 -7.37 4.37
CA LEU A 282 46.72 -8.73 4.41
C LEU A 282 47.25 -9.20 3.05
N LEU A 283 46.49 -8.91 1.95
CA LEU A 283 46.95 -9.27 0.61
C LEU A 283 48.20 -8.50 0.18
N THR A 284 48.31 -7.19 0.52
CA THR A 284 49.52 -6.40 0.26
C THR A 284 50.68 -6.83 1.12
N SER A 285 50.46 -7.19 2.37
CA SER A 285 51.51 -7.70 3.28
C SER A 285 52.05 -9.06 2.82
N MET A 286 51.20 -9.96 2.33
CA MET A 286 51.65 -11.24 1.78
C MET A 286 52.42 -11.06 0.45
N GLY A 287 52.06 -10.07 -0.39
CA GLY A 287 52.78 -9.77 -1.65
C GLY A 287 54.17 -9.14 -1.45
N THR A 288 54.48 -8.65 -0.26
CA THR A 288 55.81 -8.14 0.08
C THR A 288 56.72 -9.17 0.75
N LEU A 289 56.22 -10.34 1.10
CA LEU A 289 56.95 -11.45 1.72
C LEU A 289 57.41 -12.53 0.70
N PHE A 290 56.93 -12.44 -0.53
CA PHE A 290 57.34 -13.26 -1.67
C PHE A 290 57.84 -12.33 -2.80
#